data_8f5e057fe70a567d0ea923d3f7158572
#
_entry.id   8f5e057fe70a567d0ea923d3f7158572
#
_cell.length_a   1.000
_cell.length_b   1.000
_cell.length_c   1.000
_cell.angle_alpha   90.00
_cell.angle_beta   90.00
_cell.angle_gamma   90.00
#
_symmetry.space_group_name_H-M   'P 1'
#
loop_
_entity.id
_entity.type
_entity.pdbx_description
1 polymer ?
#
loop_
_entity_poly.entity_id
_entity_poly.type
_entity_poly.pdbx_seq_one_letter_code
_entity_poly.pdbx_strand_id
1 'polypeptide(L)'
;RGETKLAGVIEAAIRVTVRMHPNRLAIIGGRRTVLSGVYRRAFAERSIAVRQRIAQPLSGLIENGDTHSSRLREECRKILLPIRTCSHVLLACTHYPAILSELRHFVSTGTTIIDPSDEIVNQIAHWRLPAGGKQTFLSSGDTEKMKHAAFNAFGVRLAKITRVDI
;
A
#
# COMPACT_ATOMS: atom_id res chain seq x y z
N ARG A 1 27.00 19.35 -5.89
CA ARG A 1 26.43 17.98 -5.77
C ARG A 1 25.03 18.18 -5.19
N GLY A 2 23.98 17.85 -5.96
CA GLY A 2 22.59 17.97 -5.50
C GLY A 2 22.30 16.94 -4.39
N GLU A 3 21.51 17.35 -3.41
CA GLU A 3 21.04 16.48 -2.33
C GLU A 3 20.05 15.45 -2.88
N THR A 4 20.25 14.15 -2.57
CA THR A 4 19.31 13.09 -2.95
C THR A 4 18.09 13.15 -2.03
N LYS A 5 16.90 13.40 -2.60
CA LYS A 5 15.65 13.39 -1.86
C LYS A 5 15.03 11.99 -1.87
N LEU A 6 14.50 11.56 -0.73
CA LEU A 6 13.86 10.26 -0.55
C LEU A 6 12.40 10.44 -0.13
N ALA A 7 11.51 9.64 -0.71
CA ALA A 7 10.12 9.50 -0.28
C ALA A 7 9.85 8.04 0.08
N GLY A 8 9.55 7.80 1.36
CA GLY A 8 9.24 6.47 1.87
C GLY A 8 7.75 6.28 2.05
N VAL A 9 7.24 5.10 1.64
CA VAL A 9 5.80 4.78 1.77
C VAL A 9 5.38 4.61 3.22
N ILE A 10 6.26 4.11 4.09
CA ILE A 10 5.95 3.89 5.51
C ILE A 10 5.76 5.22 6.22
N GLU A 11 6.68 6.16 6.04
CA GLU A 11 6.62 7.50 6.63
C GLU A 11 5.40 8.28 6.12
N ALA A 12 5.10 8.20 4.84
CA ALA A 12 3.92 8.81 4.25
C ALA A 12 2.62 8.22 4.86
N ALA A 13 2.53 6.90 4.98
CA ALA A 13 1.40 6.23 5.58
C ALA A 13 1.18 6.63 7.05
N ILE A 14 2.26 6.73 7.83
CA ILE A 14 2.19 7.17 9.22
C ILE A 14 1.70 8.61 9.29
N ARG A 15 2.29 9.52 8.51
CA ARG A 15 1.90 10.95 8.50
C ARG A 15 0.42 11.15 8.18
N VAL A 16 -0.07 10.56 7.07
CA VAL A 16 -1.46 10.72 6.68
C VAL A 16 -2.41 10.14 7.70
N THR A 17 -2.10 8.96 8.27
CA THR A 17 -2.93 8.31 9.27
C THR A 17 -3.01 9.12 10.56
N VAL A 18 -1.89 9.64 11.05
CA VAL A 18 -1.85 10.47 12.27
C VAL A 18 -2.70 11.73 12.12
N ARG A 19 -2.65 12.39 10.97
CA ARG A 19 -3.48 13.59 10.68
C ARG A 19 -4.98 13.30 10.71
N MET A 20 -5.38 12.07 10.42
CA MET A 20 -6.79 11.68 10.44
C MET A 20 -7.34 11.34 11.84
N HIS A 21 -6.50 11.33 12.88
CA HIS A 21 -6.88 11.05 14.27
C HIS A 21 -7.79 9.82 14.44
N PRO A 22 -7.38 8.61 14.00
CA PRO A 22 -8.24 7.45 13.97
C PRO A 22 -8.59 6.98 15.41
N ASN A 23 -9.88 6.85 15.72
CA ASN A 23 -10.33 6.29 17.00
C ASN A 23 -10.03 4.78 17.10
N ARG A 24 -10.20 4.05 16.00
CA ARG A 24 -9.92 2.61 15.87
C ARG A 24 -9.27 2.35 14.54
N LEU A 25 -7.96 2.11 14.57
CA LEU A 25 -7.15 1.87 13.38
C LEU A 25 -6.96 0.38 13.12
N ALA A 26 -7.24 -0.06 11.90
CA ALA A 26 -6.78 -1.33 11.38
C ALA A 26 -5.71 -1.10 10.31
N ILE A 27 -4.83 -2.07 10.15
CA ILE A 27 -3.80 -2.08 9.11
C ILE A 27 -3.86 -3.43 8.40
N ILE A 28 -3.97 -3.41 7.08
CA ILE A 28 -3.81 -4.60 6.24
C ILE A 28 -2.51 -4.48 5.47
N GLY A 29 -1.71 -5.54 5.47
CA GLY A 29 -0.39 -5.51 4.83
C GLY A 29 0.13 -6.89 4.47
N GLY A 30 1.22 -6.93 3.71
CA GLY A 30 1.95 -8.15 3.42
C GLY A 30 2.52 -8.78 4.71
N ARG A 31 2.80 -10.08 4.67
CA ARG A 31 3.30 -10.84 5.83
C ARG A 31 4.54 -10.19 6.46
N ARG A 32 5.53 -9.81 5.64
CA ARG A 32 6.76 -9.15 6.11
C ARG A 32 6.45 -7.85 6.84
N THR A 33 5.63 -6.98 6.25
CA THR A 33 5.26 -5.68 6.81
C THR A 33 4.58 -5.82 8.17
N VAL A 34 3.60 -6.74 8.28
CA VAL A 34 2.88 -6.96 9.53
C VAL A 34 3.79 -7.56 10.61
N LEU A 35 4.58 -8.59 10.26
CA LEU A 35 5.46 -9.26 11.23
C LEU A 35 6.64 -8.40 11.67
N SER A 36 7.14 -7.48 10.82
CA SER A 36 8.18 -6.53 11.22
C SER A 36 7.75 -5.62 12.36
N GLY A 37 6.45 -5.40 12.53
CA GLY A 37 5.88 -4.54 13.56
C GLY A 37 6.18 -3.04 13.35
N VAL A 38 6.70 -2.63 12.20
CA VAL A 38 7.10 -1.23 11.93
C VAL A 38 5.95 -0.25 12.19
N TYR A 39 4.78 -0.52 11.66
CA TYR A 39 3.60 0.33 11.90
C TYR A 39 3.12 0.27 13.34
N ARG A 40 3.10 -0.93 13.95
CA ARG A 40 2.67 -1.09 15.34
C ARG A 40 3.53 -0.25 16.29
N ARG A 41 4.86 -0.29 16.12
CA ARG A 41 5.77 0.55 16.93
C ARG A 41 5.54 2.03 16.68
N ALA A 42 5.52 2.46 15.42
CA ALA A 42 5.35 3.87 15.07
C ALA A 42 4.03 4.47 15.57
N PHE A 43 2.94 3.70 15.57
CA PHE A 43 1.66 4.16 16.09
C PHE A 43 1.58 4.07 17.63
N ALA A 44 2.23 3.08 18.25
CA ALA A 44 2.31 2.98 19.71
C ALA A 44 3.03 4.18 20.32
N GLU A 45 4.11 4.67 19.70
CA GLU A 45 4.81 5.90 20.10
C GLU A 45 3.91 7.16 20.08
N ARG A 46 2.76 7.08 19.40
CA ARG A 46 1.75 8.14 19.27
C ARG A 46 0.46 7.83 20.01
N SER A 47 0.49 6.82 20.90
CA SER A 47 -0.66 6.34 21.67
C SER A 47 -1.85 5.89 20.79
N ILE A 48 -1.60 5.47 19.55
CA ILE A 48 -2.61 4.93 18.63
C ILE A 48 -2.56 3.41 18.67
N ALA A 49 -3.61 2.78 19.19
CA ALA A 49 -3.75 1.32 19.17
C ALA A 49 -4.12 0.83 17.76
N VAL A 50 -3.46 -0.24 17.30
CA VAL A 50 -3.67 -0.78 15.96
C VAL A 50 -4.06 -2.26 15.96
N ARG A 51 -4.99 -2.64 15.09
CA ARG A 51 -5.28 -4.03 14.74
C ARG A 51 -4.64 -4.35 13.41
N GLN A 52 -3.76 -5.35 13.37
CA GLN A 52 -3.06 -5.71 12.13
C GLN A 52 -3.58 -7.03 11.55
N ARG A 53 -3.73 -7.08 10.23
CA ARG A 53 -4.11 -8.28 9.48
C ARG A 53 -3.13 -8.54 8.36
N ILE A 54 -2.68 -9.79 8.24
CA ILE A 54 -1.88 -10.23 7.09
C ILE A 54 -2.83 -10.42 5.91
N ALA A 55 -2.59 -9.71 4.83
CA ALA A 55 -3.38 -9.72 3.61
C ALA A 55 -2.53 -10.16 2.38
N GLN A 56 -1.46 -10.93 2.63
CA GLN A 56 -0.55 -11.43 1.58
C GLN A 56 -1.26 -12.13 0.41
N PRO A 57 -2.33 -12.94 0.59
CA PRO A 57 -3.02 -13.57 -0.53
C PRO A 57 -3.55 -12.57 -1.56
N LEU A 58 -3.96 -11.38 -1.14
CA LEU A 58 -4.47 -10.34 -2.05
C LEU A 58 -3.39 -9.85 -3.02
N SER A 59 -2.13 -9.69 -2.55
CA SER A 59 -1.03 -9.25 -3.43
C SER A 59 -0.82 -10.22 -4.58
N GLY A 60 -0.78 -11.53 -4.29
CA GLY A 60 -0.59 -12.55 -5.33
C GLY A 60 -1.74 -12.60 -6.35
N LEU A 61 -3.00 -12.41 -5.90
CA LEU A 61 -4.15 -12.35 -6.79
C LEU A 61 -4.05 -11.13 -7.73
N ILE A 62 -3.76 -9.95 -7.17
CA ILE A 62 -3.61 -8.71 -7.93
C ILE A 62 -2.48 -8.80 -8.95
N GLU A 63 -1.31 -9.32 -8.55
CA GLU A 63 -0.16 -9.52 -9.45
C GLU A 63 -0.48 -10.43 -10.63
N ASN A 64 -1.39 -11.39 -10.43
CA ASN A 64 -1.89 -12.28 -11.49
C ASN A 64 -3.10 -11.71 -12.28
N GLY A 65 -3.48 -10.44 -12.04
CA GLY A 65 -4.59 -9.78 -12.73
C GLY A 65 -5.98 -10.14 -12.19
N ASP A 66 -6.04 -10.88 -11.09
CA ASP A 66 -7.31 -11.18 -10.44
C ASP A 66 -7.73 -10.05 -9.49
N THR A 67 -8.57 -9.17 -10.00
CA THR A 67 -9.05 -7.99 -9.28
C THR A 67 -10.55 -8.01 -8.94
N HIS A 68 -11.31 -9.03 -9.41
CA HIS A 68 -12.78 -9.07 -9.27
C HIS A 68 -13.39 -10.46 -9.02
N SER A 69 -12.58 -11.51 -8.92
CA SER A 69 -13.10 -12.89 -8.80
C SER A 69 -13.81 -13.15 -7.47
N SER A 70 -14.59 -14.22 -7.43
CA SER A 70 -15.19 -14.73 -6.19
C SER A 70 -14.11 -15.13 -5.17
N ARG A 71 -12.96 -15.63 -5.64
CA ARG A 71 -11.80 -15.97 -4.80
C ARG A 71 -11.22 -14.72 -4.12
N LEU A 72 -11.03 -13.64 -4.88
CA LEU A 72 -10.57 -12.37 -4.32
C LEU A 72 -11.53 -11.86 -3.25
N ARG A 73 -12.83 -11.87 -3.54
CA ARG A 73 -13.87 -11.42 -2.59
C ARG A 73 -13.88 -12.23 -1.32
N GLU A 74 -13.71 -13.55 -1.42
CA GLU A 74 -13.64 -14.41 -0.24
C GLU A 74 -12.40 -14.10 0.61
N GLU A 75 -11.25 -13.86 0.01
CA GLU A 75 -10.05 -13.42 0.75
C GLU A 75 -10.24 -12.04 1.39
N CYS A 76 -10.83 -11.07 0.68
CA CYS A 76 -11.19 -9.78 1.25
C CYS A 76 -12.10 -9.94 2.47
N ARG A 77 -13.13 -10.80 2.37
CA ARG A 77 -14.07 -11.09 3.45
C ARG A 77 -13.35 -11.64 4.70
N LYS A 78 -12.50 -12.66 4.55
CA LYS A 78 -11.74 -13.27 5.64
C LYS A 78 -10.82 -12.26 6.35
N ILE A 79 -10.21 -11.37 5.59
CA ILE A 79 -9.25 -10.39 6.10
C ILE A 79 -9.96 -9.23 6.79
N LEU A 80 -11.03 -8.69 6.18
CA LEU A 80 -11.65 -7.46 6.61
C LEU A 80 -12.78 -7.67 7.64
N LEU A 81 -13.50 -8.80 7.61
CA LEU A 81 -14.60 -9.05 8.52
C LEU A 81 -14.25 -8.85 10.01
N PRO A 82 -13.08 -9.32 10.52
CA PRO A 82 -12.69 -9.12 11.91
C PRO A 82 -12.39 -7.67 12.29
N ILE A 83 -12.16 -6.81 11.32
CA ILE A 83 -11.80 -5.38 11.49
C ILE A 83 -12.83 -4.43 10.87
N ARG A 84 -13.96 -4.93 10.38
CA ARG A 84 -14.98 -4.16 9.65
C ARG A 84 -15.52 -2.95 10.40
N THR A 85 -15.48 -2.98 11.73
CA THR A 85 -15.98 -1.89 12.60
C THR A 85 -14.90 -0.88 12.97
N CYS A 86 -13.67 -1.01 12.45
CA CYS A 86 -12.65 0.01 12.64
C CYS A 86 -13.04 1.29 11.89
N SER A 87 -12.76 2.44 12.50
CA SER A 87 -13.04 3.73 11.86
C SER A 87 -12.15 3.99 10.66
N HIS A 88 -10.92 3.44 10.71
CA HIS A 88 -9.94 3.61 9.65
C HIS A 88 -9.25 2.27 9.33
N VAL A 89 -8.98 2.05 8.05
CA VAL A 89 -8.19 0.90 7.54
C VAL A 89 -7.06 1.44 6.67
N LEU A 90 -5.82 1.30 7.14
CA LEU A 90 -4.63 1.67 6.37
C LEU A 90 -4.21 0.54 5.43
N LEU A 91 -4.01 0.87 4.16
CA LEU A 91 -3.46 -0.01 3.15
C LEU A 91 -1.92 0.02 3.22
N ALA A 92 -1.32 -0.94 3.94
CA ALA A 92 0.13 -1.04 4.09
C ALA A 92 0.76 -1.95 3.00
N CYS A 93 0.27 -1.84 1.79
CA CYS A 93 0.78 -2.50 0.59
C CYS A 93 0.37 -1.70 -0.64
N THR A 94 1.30 -1.45 -1.53
CA THR A 94 1.09 -0.66 -2.76
C THR A 94 0.21 -1.34 -3.81
N HIS A 95 -0.08 -2.63 -3.69
CA HIS A 95 -0.99 -3.35 -4.59
C HIS A 95 -2.47 -3.13 -4.28
N TYR A 96 -2.83 -2.94 -3.00
CA TYR A 96 -4.24 -2.95 -2.58
C TYR A 96 -5.12 -1.82 -3.14
N PRO A 97 -4.59 -0.65 -3.53
CA PRO A 97 -5.39 0.34 -4.24
C PRO A 97 -6.03 -0.17 -5.54
N ALA A 98 -5.42 -1.16 -6.22
CA ALA A 98 -5.97 -1.80 -7.41
C ALA A 98 -7.32 -2.51 -7.18
N ILE A 99 -7.64 -2.87 -5.93
CA ILE A 99 -8.90 -3.54 -5.55
C ILE A 99 -9.70 -2.73 -4.52
N LEU A 100 -9.54 -1.42 -4.49
CA LEU A 100 -10.17 -0.55 -3.50
C LEU A 100 -11.70 -0.68 -3.48
N SER A 101 -12.33 -0.80 -4.65
CA SER A 101 -13.77 -1.04 -4.80
C SER A 101 -14.21 -2.32 -4.10
N GLU A 102 -13.47 -3.40 -4.26
CA GLU A 102 -13.78 -4.68 -3.61
C GLU A 102 -13.57 -4.62 -2.09
N LEU A 103 -12.51 -3.96 -1.62
CA LEU A 103 -12.27 -3.79 -0.18
C LEU A 103 -13.41 -3.02 0.52
N ARG A 104 -14.00 -2.02 -0.15
CA ARG A 104 -15.09 -1.22 0.40
C ARG A 104 -16.34 -2.02 0.72
N HIS A 105 -16.60 -3.12 0.02
CA HIS A 105 -17.76 -3.98 0.28
C HIS A 105 -17.68 -4.72 1.64
N PHE A 106 -16.50 -4.82 2.24
CA PHE A 106 -16.27 -5.62 3.45
C PHE A 106 -15.97 -4.79 4.70
N VAL A 107 -16.07 -3.48 4.61
CA VAL A 107 -15.94 -2.56 5.75
C VAL A 107 -17.25 -1.78 5.94
N SER A 108 -17.45 -1.22 7.13
CA SER A 108 -18.64 -0.39 7.41
C SER A 108 -18.64 0.87 6.56
N THR A 109 -19.84 1.39 6.22
CA THR A 109 -20.01 2.58 5.37
C THR A 109 -19.25 3.81 5.89
N GLY A 110 -19.14 3.96 7.23
CA GLY A 110 -18.37 5.04 7.87
C GLY A 110 -16.87 4.77 8.01
N THR A 111 -16.35 3.64 7.50
CA THR A 111 -14.93 3.35 7.55
C THR A 111 -14.15 4.11 6.49
N THR A 112 -13.14 4.87 6.90
CA THR A 112 -12.19 5.50 5.98
C THR A 112 -11.09 4.50 5.61
N ILE A 113 -10.94 4.22 4.33
CA ILE A 113 -9.79 3.48 3.81
C ILE A 113 -8.70 4.48 3.46
N ILE A 114 -7.50 4.31 4.04
CA ILE A 114 -6.35 5.19 3.86
C ILE A 114 -5.41 4.55 2.86
N ASP A 115 -5.26 5.18 1.69
CA ASP A 115 -4.20 4.91 0.73
C ASP A 115 -3.09 5.96 0.91
N PRO A 116 -1.85 5.58 1.20
CA PRO A 116 -0.76 6.54 1.38
C PRO A 116 -0.21 7.10 0.06
N SER A 117 -0.67 6.63 -1.10
CA SER A 117 -0.14 7.03 -2.41
C SER A 117 -0.25 8.53 -2.65
N ASP A 118 -1.40 9.14 -2.32
CA ASP A 118 -1.62 10.58 -2.49
C ASP A 118 -0.63 11.41 -1.65
N GLU A 119 -0.31 10.94 -0.45
CA GLU A 119 0.67 11.61 0.42
C GLU A 119 2.07 11.60 -0.20
N ILE A 120 2.46 10.49 -0.85
CA ILE A 120 3.75 10.38 -1.55
C ILE A 120 3.76 11.29 -2.76
N VAL A 121 2.69 11.26 -3.57
CA VAL A 121 2.57 12.12 -4.76
C VAL A 121 2.66 13.60 -4.37
N ASN A 122 1.94 14.02 -3.33
CA ASN A 122 2.00 15.39 -2.81
C ASN A 122 3.40 15.76 -2.33
N GLN A 123 4.09 14.87 -1.61
CA GLN A 123 5.47 15.10 -1.17
C GLN A 123 6.41 15.30 -2.36
N ILE A 124 6.32 14.45 -3.39
CA ILE A 124 7.17 14.53 -4.59
C ILE A 124 6.84 15.78 -5.40
N ALA A 125 5.57 16.17 -5.52
CA ALA A 125 5.17 17.40 -6.22
C ALA A 125 5.81 18.66 -5.63
N HIS A 126 5.96 18.72 -4.31
CA HIS A 126 6.65 19.82 -3.62
C HIS A 126 8.16 19.90 -3.93
N TRP A 127 8.75 18.83 -4.46
CA TRP A 127 10.17 18.86 -4.82
C TRP A 127 10.46 19.67 -6.09
N ARG A 128 9.41 20.04 -6.86
CA ARG A 128 9.52 20.81 -8.11
C ARG A 128 10.58 20.23 -9.04
N LEU A 129 10.52 18.91 -9.27
CA LEU A 129 11.45 18.23 -10.15
C LEU A 129 11.34 18.79 -11.58
N PRO A 130 12.47 18.95 -12.31
CA PRO A 130 12.44 19.42 -13.68
C PRO A 130 11.62 18.47 -14.56
N ALA A 131 10.84 19.03 -15.48
CA ALA A 131 10.11 18.26 -16.49
C ALA A 131 11.08 17.50 -17.40
N GLY A 132 10.72 16.29 -17.83
CA GLY A 132 11.51 15.51 -18.78
C GLY A 132 12.71 14.77 -18.17
N GLY A 133 12.77 14.63 -16.85
CA GLY A 133 13.81 13.85 -16.18
C GLY A 133 13.78 12.36 -16.59
N LYS A 134 14.94 11.70 -16.57
CA LYS A 134 15.06 10.26 -16.84
C LYS A 134 14.48 9.46 -15.70
N GLN A 135 13.51 8.60 -16.00
CA GLN A 135 12.98 7.63 -15.06
C GLN A 135 13.78 6.33 -15.11
N THR A 136 14.13 5.80 -13.96
CA THR A 136 14.80 4.50 -13.85
C THR A 136 14.05 3.63 -12.84
N PHE A 137 13.70 2.42 -13.28
CA PHE A 137 13.07 1.43 -12.41
C PHE A 137 14.10 0.39 -12.01
N LEU A 138 14.22 0.16 -10.71
CA LEU A 138 15.15 -0.82 -10.13
C LEU A 138 14.36 -1.89 -9.39
N SER A 139 14.82 -3.16 -9.47
CA SER A 139 14.22 -4.27 -8.74
C SER A 139 15.30 -5.22 -8.24
N SER A 140 15.20 -5.67 -7.00
CA SER A 140 16.01 -6.78 -6.48
C SER A 140 15.41 -8.15 -6.80
N GLY A 141 14.19 -8.19 -7.35
CA GLY A 141 13.48 -9.39 -7.76
C GLY A 141 13.52 -9.64 -9.28
N ASP A 142 12.60 -10.49 -9.73
CA ASP A 142 12.39 -10.79 -11.15
C ASP A 142 11.80 -9.58 -11.87
N THR A 143 12.50 -9.05 -12.85
CA THR A 143 12.12 -7.84 -13.59
C THR A 143 10.92 -8.06 -14.50
N GLU A 144 10.77 -9.26 -15.08
CA GLU A 144 9.61 -9.57 -15.94
C GLU A 144 8.34 -9.75 -15.12
N LYS A 145 8.44 -10.42 -13.96
CA LYS A 145 7.31 -10.46 -13.02
C LYS A 145 6.88 -9.07 -12.57
N MET A 146 7.82 -8.17 -12.31
CA MET A 146 7.49 -6.78 -11.94
C MET A 146 6.75 -6.05 -13.06
N LYS A 147 7.14 -6.22 -14.33
CA LYS A 147 6.43 -5.65 -15.49
C LYS A 147 5.00 -6.16 -15.59
N HIS A 148 4.83 -7.49 -15.50
CA HIS A 148 3.51 -8.11 -15.57
C HIS A 148 2.61 -7.64 -14.40
N ALA A 149 3.14 -7.62 -13.18
CA ALA A 149 2.40 -7.16 -12.00
C ALA A 149 1.97 -5.69 -12.12
N ALA A 150 2.86 -4.80 -12.60
CA ALA A 150 2.54 -3.40 -12.83
C ALA A 150 1.43 -3.22 -13.87
N PHE A 151 1.49 -4.00 -14.96
CA PHE A 151 0.46 -3.97 -15.99
C PHE A 151 -0.87 -4.54 -15.47
N ASN A 152 -0.86 -5.69 -14.83
CA ASN A 152 -2.06 -6.36 -14.32
C ASN A 152 -2.78 -5.54 -13.23
N ALA A 153 -2.01 -4.94 -12.31
CA ALA A 153 -2.58 -4.19 -11.20
C ALA A 153 -3.06 -2.78 -11.59
N PHE A 154 -2.33 -2.09 -12.48
CA PHE A 154 -2.50 -0.66 -12.70
C PHE A 154 -2.55 -0.26 -14.17
N GLY A 155 -2.45 -1.18 -15.12
CA GLY A 155 -2.38 -0.90 -16.55
C GLY A 155 -1.08 -0.21 -16.99
N VAL A 156 -0.06 -0.16 -16.12
CA VAL A 156 1.20 0.56 -16.36
C VAL A 156 2.22 -0.33 -17.08
N ARG A 157 2.68 0.12 -18.23
CA ARG A 157 3.75 -0.56 -18.99
C ARG A 157 5.11 0.03 -18.63
N LEU A 158 5.95 -0.75 -17.94
CA LEU A 158 7.31 -0.37 -17.60
C LEU A 158 8.27 -0.78 -18.72
N ALA A 159 8.91 0.21 -19.38
CA ALA A 159 9.75 -0.05 -20.55
C ALA A 159 11.03 -0.82 -20.20
N LYS A 160 11.76 -0.39 -19.16
CA LYS A 160 13.01 -1.02 -18.72
C LYS A 160 13.10 -1.04 -17.20
N ILE A 161 13.37 -2.21 -16.65
CA ILE A 161 13.69 -2.39 -15.23
C ILE A 161 15.11 -2.96 -15.15
N THR A 162 15.93 -2.38 -14.29
CA THR A 162 17.29 -2.89 -14.03
C THR A 162 17.28 -3.70 -12.75
N ARG A 163 17.79 -4.92 -12.80
CA ARG A 163 17.99 -5.72 -11.59
C ARG A 163 19.16 -5.14 -10.79
N VAL A 164 18.99 -5.09 -9.49
CA VAL A 164 20.03 -4.68 -8.52
C VAL A 164 20.11 -5.70 -7.42
N ASP A 165 21.32 -5.96 -6.92
CA ASP A 165 21.55 -6.77 -5.73
C ASP A 165 21.62 -5.84 -4.51
N ILE A 166 20.86 -6.20 -3.44
CA ILE A 166 20.77 -5.43 -2.19
C ILE A 166 21.18 -6.36 -1.05
#